data_78548ad398d2bf8469565d9df9a62196
#
_entry.id   78548ad398d2bf8469565d9df9a62196
#
_cell.length_a   1.000
_cell.length_b   1.000
_cell.length_c   1.000
_cell.angle_alpha   90.00
_cell.angle_beta   90.00
_cell.angle_gamma   90.00
#
_symmetry.space_group_name_H-M   'P 1'
#
loop_
_entity.id
_entity.type
_entity.pdbx_description
1 polymer ?
#
loop_
_entity_poly.entity_id
_entity_poly.type
_entity_poly.pdbx_seq_one_letter_code
_entity_poly.pdbx_strand_id
1 'polypeptide(L)'
;MIPEASERIEVILFQSIEFPARWKQVKVLISDIELTDNVFISINEACYLLSTTMDNEIIIHSADHIYGQWQRITPSLKVSNPHHRGAGASYQVENKMYFLTQECTPETYGKSIYIKELVTLNDANFDENLIEQINSSINHSDGVHTLNFSNNYIVYDTKINQFSFLSILKKISYKCMVRYRNYNLTKRYQ
;
A
#
# COMPACT_ATOMS: atom_id res chain seq x y z
N MET A 1 1.24 5.52 -11.94
CA MET A 1 0.76 5.52 -10.54
C MET A 1 -0.27 4.42 -10.37
N ILE A 2 -0.19 3.68 -9.29
CA ILE A 2 -1.21 2.72 -8.85
C ILE A 2 -1.75 3.28 -7.53
N PRO A 3 -2.85 4.04 -7.55
CA PRO A 3 -3.42 4.60 -6.33
C PRO A 3 -4.10 3.52 -5.51
N GLU A 4 -4.07 3.70 -4.21
CA GLU A 4 -4.91 2.92 -3.31
C GLU A 4 -6.40 3.24 -3.54
N ALA A 5 -7.21 2.22 -3.53
CA ALA A 5 -8.65 2.35 -3.69
C ALA A 5 -9.39 1.26 -2.89
N SER A 6 -9.28 1.34 -1.57
CA SER A 6 -9.87 0.37 -0.63
C SER A 6 -11.40 0.20 -0.75
N GLU A 7 -12.08 1.08 -1.47
CA GLU A 7 -13.51 0.97 -1.75
C GLU A 7 -13.81 0.36 -3.12
N ARG A 8 -12.78 -0.05 -3.86
CA ARG A 8 -12.90 -0.66 -5.19
C ARG A 8 -12.37 -2.08 -5.14
N ILE A 9 -13.00 -2.93 -5.91
CA ILE A 9 -12.54 -4.31 -6.15
C ILE A 9 -11.59 -4.39 -7.35
N GLU A 10 -10.87 -3.30 -7.63
CA GLU A 10 -10.00 -3.16 -8.79
C GLU A 10 -8.70 -2.44 -8.41
N VAL A 11 -7.59 -2.92 -8.92
CA VAL A 11 -6.31 -2.22 -8.92
C VAL A 11 -6.07 -1.62 -10.30
N ILE A 12 -5.92 -0.30 -10.35
CA ILE A 12 -5.92 0.44 -11.61
C ILE A 12 -4.58 1.16 -11.82
N LEU A 13 -4.04 1.03 -13.02
CA LEU A 13 -2.87 1.79 -13.45
C LEU A 13 -3.29 3.11 -14.08
N PHE A 14 -2.71 4.21 -13.60
CA PHE A 14 -2.86 5.55 -14.16
C PHE A 14 -1.55 6.07 -14.74
N GLN A 15 -1.64 6.79 -15.84
CA GLN A 15 -0.56 7.54 -16.46
C GLN A 15 -0.78 9.03 -16.29
N SER A 16 0.28 9.77 -15.94
CA SER A 16 0.22 11.23 -15.95
C SER A 16 0.13 11.75 -17.38
N ILE A 17 -0.82 12.64 -17.62
CA ILE A 17 -0.94 13.44 -18.84
C ILE A 17 -0.26 14.78 -18.61
N GLU A 18 -0.46 15.36 -17.43
CA GLU A 18 0.12 16.63 -17.00
C GLU A 18 0.39 16.55 -15.50
N PHE A 19 1.64 16.27 -15.13
CA PHE A 19 2.02 16.11 -13.74
C PHE A 19 1.98 17.45 -12.99
N PRO A 20 1.47 17.50 -11.77
CA PRO A 20 0.82 16.41 -11.02
C PRO A 20 -0.70 16.37 -11.19
N ALA A 21 -1.28 17.26 -12.00
CA ALA A 21 -2.70 17.63 -11.95
C ALA A 21 -3.62 16.68 -12.75
N ARG A 22 -3.14 16.12 -13.87
CA ARG A 22 -4.00 15.35 -14.78
C ARG A 22 -3.48 13.93 -15.00
N TRP A 23 -4.38 12.97 -14.78
CA TRP A 23 -4.10 11.54 -14.89
C TRP A 23 -5.14 10.86 -15.77
N LYS A 24 -4.71 9.86 -16.50
CA LYS A 24 -5.54 9.02 -17.35
C LYS A 24 -5.48 7.58 -16.85
N GLN A 25 -6.62 6.93 -16.70
CA GLN A 25 -6.68 5.48 -16.51
C GLN A 25 -6.13 4.79 -17.76
N VAL A 26 -5.20 3.87 -17.55
CA VAL A 26 -4.55 3.12 -18.63
C VAL A 26 -5.05 1.70 -18.68
N LYS A 27 -5.09 1.04 -17.51
CA LYS A 27 -5.42 -0.37 -17.42
C LYS A 27 -5.96 -0.73 -16.04
N VAL A 28 -6.93 -1.65 -15.99
CA VAL A 28 -7.24 -2.43 -14.79
C VAL A 28 -6.23 -3.57 -14.74
N LEU A 29 -5.41 -3.61 -13.70
CA LEU A 29 -4.38 -4.63 -13.51
C LEU A 29 -4.98 -5.90 -12.90
N ILE A 30 -5.80 -5.72 -11.86
CA ILE A 30 -6.43 -6.79 -11.07
C ILE A 30 -7.88 -6.39 -10.87
N SER A 31 -8.81 -7.34 -10.95
CA SER A 31 -10.25 -7.14 -10.71
C SER A 31 -10.78 -8.17 -9.72
N ASP A 32 -11.99 -7.91 -9.24
CA ASP A 32 -12.81 -8.80 -8.41
C ASP A 32 -12.23 -9.13 -7.03
N ILE A 33 -11.30 -8.28 -6.55
CA ILE A 33 -10.72 -8.40 -5.21
C ILE A 33 -10.41 -7.01 -4.64
N GLU A 34 -10.72 -6.84 -3.36
CA GLU A 34 -10.36 -5.63 -2.61
C GLU A 34 -8.92 -5.76 -2.08
N LEU A 35 -8.03 -4.92 -2.61
CA LEU A 35 -6.62 -4.88 -2.25
C LEU A 35 -6.20 -3.49 -1.82
N THR A 36 -5.36 -3.42 -0.80
CA THR A 36 -4.82 -2.19 -0.23
C THR A 36 -3.30 -2.19 -0.25
N ASP A 37 -2.72 -1.01 -0.07
CA ASP A 37 -1.28 -0.80 0.16
C ASP A 37 -0.40 -1.50 -0.88
N ASN A 38 -0.72 -1.28 -2.15
CA ASN A 38 -0.04 -1.93 -3.27
C ASN A 38 1.41 -1.46 -3.41
N VAL A 39 2.36 -2.38 -3.32
CA VAL A 39 3.78 -2.16 -3.59
C VAL A 39 4.16 -2.79 -4.92
N PHE A 40 4.51 -1.95 -5.89
CA PHE A 40 4.99 -2.40 -7.20
C PHE A 40 6.50 -2.68 -7.14
N ILE A 41 6.92 -3.86 -7.63
CA ILE A 41 8.31 -4.28 -7.70
C ILE A 41 8.60 -4.78 -9.11
N SER A 42 9.74 -4.35 -9.68
CA SER A 42 10.21 -4.85 -10.98
C SER A 42 11.58 -5.49 -10.81
N ILE A 43 11.70 -6.76 -11.19
CA ILE A 43 12.94 -7.54 -11.07
C ILE A 43 13.11 -8.40 -12.33
N ASN A 44 14.28 -8.32 -12.96
CA ASN A 44 14.63 -9.17 -14.12
C ASN A 44 13.52 -9.19 -15.19
N GLU A 45 13.02 -8.01 -15.56
CA GLU A 45 11.94 -7.79 -16.53
C GLU A 45 10.55 -8.25 -16.06
N ALA A 46 10.43 -9.03 -14.99
CA ALA A 46 9.16 -9.37 -14.38
C ALA A 46 8.63 -8.26 -13.46
N CYS A 47 7.33 -8.14 -13.42
CA CYS A 47 6.62 -7.20 -12.55
C CYS A 47 5.85 -7.96 -11.48
N TYR A 48 5.93 -7.46 -10.24
CA TYR A 48 5.19 -8.00 -9.11
C TYR A 48 4.40 -6.89 -8.43
N LEU A 49 3.26 -7.25 -7.89
CA LEU A 49 2.45 -6.39 -7.06
C LEU A 49 2.18 -7.11 -5.73
N LEU A 50 2.81 -6.60 -4.67
CA LEU A 50 2.56 -7.04 -3.32
C LEU A 50 1.43 -6.18 -2.77
N SER A 51 0.35 -6.81 -2.37
CA SER A 51 -0.85 -6.13 -1.85
C SER A 51 -1.29 -6.81 -0.56
N THR A 52 -2.11 -6.14 0.21
CA THR A 52 -2.74 -6.75 1.39
C THR A 52 -4.25 -6.69 1.31
N THR A 53 -4.90 -7.68 1.88
CA THR A 53 -6.33 -7.66 2.11
C THR A 53 -6.67 -6.81 3.34
N MET A 54 -7.95 -6.57 3.57
CA MET A 54 -8.42 -5.90 4.81
C MET A 54 -8.10 -6.70 6.07
N ASP A 55 -7.88 -8.02 5.94
CA ASP A 55 -7.47 -8.91 7.04
C ASP A 55 -5.94 -9.00 7.21
N ASN A 56 -5.18 -8.13 6.51
CA ASN A 56 -3.72 -8.07 6.50
C ASN A 56 -3.02 -9.32 5.91
N GLU A 57 -3.70 -10.07 5.05
CA GLU A 57 -3.05 -11.16 4.31
C GLU A 57 -2.28 -10.61 3.11
N ILE A 58 -1.07 -11.14 2.88
CA ILE A 58 -0.29 -10.84 1.68
C ILE A 58 -0.93 -11.53 0.48
N ILE A 59 -1.16 -10.76 -0.56
CA ILE A 59 -1.53 -11.26 -1.89
C ILE A 59 -0.48 -10.78 -2.89
N ILE A 60 0.08 -11.70 -3.66
CA ILE A 60 1.09 -11.39 -4.65
C ILE A 60 0.56 -11.71 -6.04
N HIS A 61 0.69 -10.75 -6.94
CA HIS A 61 0.44 -10.93 -8.38
C HIS A 61 1.72 -10.72 -9.16
N SER A 62 1.89 -11.46 -10.24
CA SER A 62 3.00 -11.31 -11.19
C SER A 62 2.50 -11.05 -12.60
N ALA A 63 3.33 -10.41 -13.41
CA ALA A 63 3.16 -10.22 -14.84
C ALA A 63 4.54 -10.12 -15.52
N ASP A 64 4.63 -10.44 -16.79
CA ASP A 64 5.85 -10.27 -17.61
C ASP A 64 6.23 -8.80 -17.83
N HIS A 65 5.26 -7.88 -17.80
CA HIS A 65 5.48 -6.43 -17.81
C HIS A 65 4.24 -5.70 -17.25
N ILE A 66 4.37 -4.41 -16.94
CA ILE A 66 3.31 -3.64 -16.26
C ILE A 66 1.97 -3.61 -17.01
N TYR A 67 1.98 -3.74 -18.33
CA TYR A 67 0.78 -3.82 -19.17
C TYR A 67 0.38 -5.27 -19.50
N GLY A 68 1.11 -6.27 -18.97
CA GLY A 68 0.88 -7.70 -19.18
C GLY A 68 -0.36 -8.23 -18.48
N GLN A 69 -0.55 -9.53 -18.56
CA GLN A 69 -1.62 -10.22 -17.84
C GLN A 69 -1.13 -10.50 -16.41
N TRP A 70 -1.82 -9.93 -15.44
CA TRP A 70 -1.52 -10.12 -14.04
C TRP A 70 -2.18 -11.39 -13.52
N GLN A 71 -1.39 -12.25 -12.87
CA GLN A 71 -1.85 -13.52 -12.30
C GLN A 71 -1.46 -13.59 -10.84
N ARG A 72 -2.38 -14.08 -10.02
CA ARG A 72 -2.07 -14.36 -8.61
C ARG A 72 -1.09 -15.51 -8.52
N ILE A 73 -0.03 -15.33 -7.76
CA ILE A 73 0.94 -16.38 -7.40
C ILE A 73 0.83 -16.69 -5.91
N THR A 74 1.22 -17.91 -5.53
CA THR A 74 1.17 -18.38 -4.15
C THR A 74 2.53 -18.96 -3.75
N PRO A 75 3.56 -18.11 -3.67
CA PRO A 75 4.89 -18.57 -3.28
C PRO A 75 4.93 -19.04 -1.82
N SER A 76 5.89 -19.88 -1.50
CA SER A 76 6.23 -20.16 -0.10
C SER A 76 6.76 -18.88 0.56
N LEU A 77 6.08 -18.41 1.59
CA LEU A 77 6.40 -17.15 2.26
C LEU A 77 7.40 -17.39 3.39
N LYS A 78 8.54 -16.70 3.33
CA LYS A 78 9.48 -16.60 4.44
C LYS A 78 9.61 -15.14 4.83
N VAL A 79 8.85 -14.76 5.81
CA VAL A 79 8.73 -13.37 6.26
C VAL A 79 9.40 -13.20 7.63
N SER A 80 10.21 -12.17 7.74
CA SER A 80 10.96 -11.85 8.96
C SER A 80 10.15 -11.06 9.99
N ASN A 81 9.01 -10.50 9.56
CA ASN A 81 8.19 -9.62 10.38
C ASN A 81 6.71 -9.74 9.96
N PRO A 82 5.77 -9.83 10.92
CA PRO A 82 4.34 -10.04 10.63
C PRO A 82 3.63 -8.82 10.02
N HIS A 83 4.31 -7.68 9.90
CA HIS A 83 3.71 -6.47 9.31
C HIS A 83 3.98 -6.44 7.81
N HIS A 84 2.92 -6.56 7.02
CA HIS A 84 3.01 -6.74 5.58
C HIS A 84 2.36 -5.63 4.77
N ARG A 85 1.55 -4.78 5.40
CA ARG A 85 0.89 -3.68 4.70
C ARG A 85 1.93 -2.73 4.11
N GLY A 86 1.84 -2.45 2.82
CA GLY A 86 2.76 -1.56 2.14
C GLY A 86 2.77 -0.16 2.75
N ALA A 87 3.93 0.49 2.76
CA ALA A 87 4.13 1.82 3.33
C ALA A 87 4.81 2.80 2.36
N GLY A 88 4.79 2.49 1.08
CA GLY A 88 5.40 3.32 0.04
C GLY A 88 5.90 2.51 -1.15
N ALA A 89 6.64 3.17 -2.04
CA ALA A 89 7.21 2.53 -3.20
C ALA A 89 8.43 1.66 -2.84
N SER A 90 8.66 0.61 -3.64
CA SER A 90 9.92 -0.10 -3.61
C SER A 90 11.04 0.76 -4.18
N TYR A 91 12.26 0.50 -3.78
CA TYR A 91 13.45 1.18 -4.29
C TYR A 91 14.64 0.24 -4.36
N GLN A 92 15.55 0.54 -5.29
CA GLN A 92 16.77 -0.23 -5.49
C GLN A 92 17.97 0.57 -5.04
N VAL A 93 18.84 -0.06 -4.28
CA VAL A 93 20.17 0.47 -3.92
C VAL A 93 21.19 -0.56 -4.36
N GLU A 94 22.10 -0.15 -5.26
CA GLU A 94 23.03 -1.08 -5.92
C GLU A 94 22.27 -2.25 -6.57
N ASN A 95 22.54 -3.48 -6.13
CA ASN A 95 21.89 -4.70 -6.65
C ASN A 95 20.83 -5.27 -5.71
N LYS A 96 20.42 -4.50 -4.68
CA LYS A 96 19.45 -4.94 -3.69
C LYS A 96 18.14 -4.19 -3.84
N MET A 97 17.05 -4.91 -3.75
CA MET A 97 15.70 -4.35 -3.78
C MET A 97 15.17 -4.22 -2.36
N TYR A 98 14.61 -3.06 -2.06
CA TYR A 98 13.99 -2.75 -0.78
C TYR A 98 12.54 -2.36 -0.97
N PHE A 99 11.73 -2.68 0.02
CA PHE A 99 10.36 -2.22 0.10
C PHE A 99 9.99 -1.88 1.54
N LEU A 100 8.90 -1.15 1.69
CA LEU A 100 8.49 -0.62 2.98
C LEU A 100 7.15 -1.23 3.38
N THR A 101 7.06 -1.58 4.66
CA THR A 101 5.79 -2.02 5.26
C THR A 101 5.52 -1.23 6.54
N GLN A 102 4.26 -1.20 6.96
CA GLN A 102 3.82 -0.48 8.16
C GLN A 102 3.26 -1.42 9.22
N GLU A 103 3.40 -0.99 10.46
CA GLU A 103 2.68 -1.61 11.57
C GLU A 103 1.20 -1.21 11.50
N CYS A 104 0.36 -2.20 11.23
CA CYS A 104 -1.09 -2.04 11.23
C CYS A 104 -1.70 -3.20 12.02
N THR A 105 -2.18 -2.89 13.21
CA THR A 105 -2.91 -3.81 14.09
C THR A 105 -4.27 -3.20 14.44
N PRO A 106 -5.20 -3.96 15.04
CA PRO A 106 -6.46 -3.39 15.51
C PRO A 106 -6.30 -2.22 16.49
N GLU A 107 -5.20 -2.22 17.25
CA GLU A 107 -4.90 -1.20 18.28
C GLU A 107 -4.07 -0.05 17.73
N THR A 108 -3.23 -0.34 16.71
CA THR A 108 -2.27 0.64 16.19
C THR A 108 -2.29 0.65 14.66
N TYR A 109 -2.57 1.80 14.08
CA TYR A 109 -2.47 2.04 12.65
C TYR A 109 -1.37 3.07 12.37
N GLY A 110 -0.41 2.70 11.51
CA GLY A 110 0.68 3.59 11.12
C GLY A 110 1.55 4.01 12.30
N LYS A 111 1.99 3.06 13.12
CA LYS A 111 2.86 3.33 14.27
C LYS A 111 4.32 3.37 13.90
N SER A 112 4.74 2.44 13.04
CA SER A 112 6.12 2.26 12.62
C SER A 112 6.17 1.85 11.15
N ILE A 113 7.27 2.16 10.48
CA ILE A 113 7.63 1.65 9.16
C ILE A 113 8.78 0.67 9.32
N TYR A 114 8.73 -0.42 8.55
CA TYR A 114 9.76 -1.43 8.47
C TYR A 114 10.40 -1.38 7.09
N ILE A 115 11.72 -1.22 7.05
CA ILE A 115 12.53 -1.34 5.83
C ILE A 115 12.89 -2.80 5.67
N LYS A 116 12.52 -3.40 4.56
CA LYS A 116 12.75 -4.80 4.25
C LYS A 116 13.56 -4.95 2.98
N GLU A 117 14.59 -5.81 3.02
CA GLU A 117 15.31 -6.25 1.84
C GLU A 117 14.57 -7.44 1.23
N LEU A 118 14.28 -7.38 -0.03
CA LEU A 118 13.74 -8.49 -0.79
C LEU A 118 14.89 -9.42 -1.19
N VAL A 119 14.91 -10.61 -0.63
CA VAL A 119 15.95 -11.62 -0.90
C VAL A 119 15.59 -12.46 -2.12
N THR A 120 14.33 -12.91 -2.20
CA THR A 120 13.82 -13.70 -3.31
C THR A 120 12.36 -13.35 -3.57
N LEU A 121 12.01 -13.20 -4.84
CA LEU A 121 10.62 -13.10 -5.28
C LEU A 121 10.49 -13.76 -6.67
N ASN A 122 9.75 -14.85 -6.69
CA ASN A 122 9.33 -15.56 -7.88
C ASN A 122 8.06 -16.37 -7.60
N ASP A 123 7.57 -17.12 -8.56
CA ASP A 123 6.30 -17.85 -8.43
C ASP A 123 6.33 -18.93 -7.34
N ALA A 124 7.52 -19.40 -6.94
CA ALA A 124 7.68 -20.46 -5.94
C ALA A 124 8.02 -19.94 -4.53
N ASN A 125 8.76 -18.84 -4.46
CA ASN A 125 9.33 -18.36 -3.19
C ASN A 125 9.23 -16.83 -3.05
N PHE A 126 8.89 -16.41 -1.85
CA PHE A 126 9.04 -15.04 -1.36
C PHE A 126 9.82 -15.06 -0.06
N ASP A 127 10.99 -14.42 -0.04
CA ASP A 127 11.88 -14.34 1.12
C ASP A 127 12.31 -12.89 1.33
N GLU A 128 12.22 -12.42 2.56
CA GLU A 128 12.57 -11.05 2.94
C GLU A 128 13.36 -11.01 4.26
N ASN A 129 14.20 -10.00 4.42
CA ASN A 129 14.90 -9.70 5.67
C ASN A 129 14.48 -8.33 6.20
N LEU A 130 14.15 -8.26 7.47
CA LEU A 130 14.00 -6.98 8.16
C LEU A 130 15.38 -6.32 8.32
N ILE A 131 15.50 -5.10 7.80
CA ILE A 131 16.74 -4.31 7.91
C ILE A 131 16.64 -3.30 9.05
N GLU A 132 15.53 -2.54 9.10
CA GLU A 132 15.37 -1.45 10.07
C GLU A 132 13.90 -1.21 10.38
N GLN A 133 13.66 -0.70 11.58
CA GLN A 133 12.36 -0.20 12.02
C GLN A 133 12.47 1.30 12.30
N ILE A 134 11.67 2.09 11.60
CA ILE A 134 11.52 3.52 11.81
C ILE A 134 10.33 3.75 12.73
N ASN A 135 10.60 4.22 13.92
CA ASN A 135 9.60 4.51 14.93
C ASN A 135 9.11 5.96 14.86
N SER A 136 8.01 6.24 15.55
CA SER A 136 7.28 7.50 15.59
C SER A 136 8.02 8.71 16.18
N SER A 137 9.32 8.59 16.54
CA SER A 137 10.10 9.70 17.10
C SER A 137 10.40 10.84 16.11
N ILE A 138 10.00 10.70 14.85
CA ILE A 138 10.16 11.76 13.86
C ILE A 138 9.22 12.93 14.19
N ASN A 139 9.78 14.10 14.48
CA ASN A 139 9.05 15.35 14.74
C ASN A 139 7.96 15.26 15.84
N HIS A 140 8.20 14.51 16.90
CA HIS A 140 7.24 14.34 18.00
C HIS A 140 5.89 13.77 17.56
N SER A 141 5.89 12.94 16.52
CA SER A 141 4.68 12.27 16.04
C SER A 141 4.36 11.01 16.84
N ASP A 142 3.10 10.61 16.84
CA ASP A 142 2.60 9.37 17.45
C ASP A 142 2.70 8.17 16.50
N GLY A 143 3.09 8.40 15.24
CA GLY A 143 3.24 7.36 14.23
C GLY A 143 3.73 7.90 12.91
N VAL A 144 4.17 6.98 12.06
CA VAL A 144 4.54 7.18 10.67
C VAL A 144 3.86 6.10 9.83
N HIS A 145 3.21 6.50 8.73
CA HIS A 145 2.34 5.62 7.98
C HIS A 145 2.87 5.30 6.59
N THR A 146 3.40 6.32 5.88
CA THR A 146 4.01 6.13 4.57
C THR A 146 5.36 6.80 4.48
N LEU A 147 6.25 6.24 3.67
CA LEU A 147 7.56 6.80 3.39
C LEU A 147 7.91 6.52 1.92
N ASN A 148 8.28 7.56 1.20
CA ASN A 148 8.72 7.45 -0.18
C ASN A 148 10.03 8.19 -0.40
N PHE A 149 10.84 7.66 -1.29
CA PHE A 149 12.13 8.22 -1.65
C PHE A 149 12.12 8.70 -3.11
N SER A 150 12.79 9.82 -3.33
CA SER A 150 13.18 10.31 -4.63
C SER A 150 14.65 10.75 -4.53
N ASN A 151 15.34 10.96 -5.66
CA ASN A 151 16.76 11.29 -5.66
C ASN A 151 17.14 12.46 -4.71
N ASN A 152 16.24 13.42 -4.52
CA ASN A 152 16.51 14.62 -3.73
C ASN A 152 15.54 14.83 -2.56
N TYR A 153 14.55 13.96 -2.39
CA TYR A 153 13.48 14.16 -1.43
C TYR A 153 13.10 12.87 -0.74
N ILE A 154 12.79 13.00 0.54
CA ILE A 154 12.08 11.97 1.33
C ILE A 154 10.74 12.57 1.66
N VAL A 155 9.66 11.86 1.30
CA VAL A 155 8.29 12.26 1.61
C VAL A 155 7.69 11.23 2.54
N TYR A 156 7.23 11.68 3.68
CA TYR A 156 6.57 10.84 4.67
C TYR A 156 5.38 11.57 5.28
N ASP A 157 4.41 10.81 5.76
CA ASP A 157 3.35 11.33 6.60
C ASP A 157 3.59 10.98 8.07
N THR A 158 3.02 11.76 8.95
CA THR A 158 3.09 11.51 10.39
C THR A 158 1.70 11.56 11.01
N LYS A 159 1.47 10.68 11.96
CA LYS A 159 0.27 10.66 12.76
C LYS A 159 0.48 11.46 14.04
N ILE A 160 -0.45 12.35 14.35
CA ILE A 160 -0.49 13.08 15.61
C ILE A 160 -1.86 12.86 16.25
N ASN A 161 -1.87 12.34 17.47
CA ASN A 161 -3.08 12.17 18.24
C ASN A 161 -3.44 13.51 18.89
N GLN A 162 -4.54 14.11 18.47
CA GLN A 162 -5.03 15.35 19.05
C GLN A 162 -6.31 15.10 19.82
N PHE A 163 -6.34 15.54 21.07
CA PHE A 163 -7.59 15.60 21.82
C PHE A 163 -8.47 16.72 21.28
N SER A 164 -9.71 16.39 20.95
CA SER A 164 -10.71 17.38 20.52
C SER A 164 -12.03 17.10 21.22
N PHE A 165 -12.57 18.10 21.92
CA PHE A 165 -13.92 18.02 22.49
C PHE A 165 -15.01 17.74 21.46
N LEU A 166 -14.75 18.10 20.19
CA LEU A 166 -15.67 17.87 19.08
C LEU A 166 -15.41 16.51 18.37
N SER A 167 -14.49 15.69 18.85
CA SER A 167 -14.12 14.43 18.18
C SER A 167 -15.31 13.47 18.05
N ILE A 168 -16.18 13.41 19.06
CA ILE A 168 -17.38 12.56 19.04
C ILE A 168 -18.34 13.03 17.93
N LEU A 169 -18.61 14.33 17.87
CA LEU A 169 -19.50 14.91 16.86
C LEU A 169 -18.93 14.72 15.44
N LYS A 170 -17.62 14.90 15.27
CA LYS A 170 -16.93 14.65 13.99
C LYS A 170 -17.03 13.18 13.57
N LYS A 171 -16.84 12.24 14.50
CA LYS A 171 -16.98 10.80 14.22
C LYS A 171 -18.42 10.42 13.83
N ILE A 172 -19.42 10.99 14.52
CA ILE A 172 -20.83 10.76 14.18
C ILE A 172 -21.15 11.33 12.80
N SER A 173 -20.76 12.57 12.53
CA SER A 173 -20.94 13.23 11.24
C SER A 173 -20.29 12.43 10.10
N TYR A 174 -19.05 11.98 10.29
CA TYR A 174 -18.35 11.15 9.32
C TYR A 174 -19.07 9.81 9.05
N LYS A 175 -19.48 9.10 10.11
CA LYS A 175 -20.25 7.85 9.96
C LYS A 175 -21.57 8.05 9.22
N CYS A 176 -22.28 9.15 9.49
CA CYS A 176 -23.50 9.50 8.77
C CYS A 176 -23.24 9.78 7.30
N MET A 177 -22.17 10.51 7.00
CA MET A 177 -21.78 10.83 5.62
C MET A 177 -21.40 9.57 4.83
N VAL A 178 -20.62 8.66 5.42
CA VAL A 178 -20.24 7.39 4.80
C VAL A 178 -21.47 6.52 4.54
N ARG A 179 -22.39 6.40 5.51
CA ARG A 179 -23.65 5.66 5.32
C ARG A 179 -24.52 6.25 4.21
N TYR A 180 -24.63 7.57 4.15
CA TYR A 180 -25.37 8.27 3.10
C TYR A 180 -24.76 8.03 1.71
N ARG A 181 -23.43 8.07 1.62
CA ARG A 181 -22.70 7.81 0.38
C ARG A 181 -22.91 6.36 -0.09
N ASN A 182 -22.76 5.39 0.81
CA ASN A 182 -22.97 3.98 0.47
C ASN A 182 -24.41 3.69 0.06
N TYR A 183 -25.41 4.30 0.72
CA TYR A 183 -26.81 4.20 0.32
C TYR A 183 -27.06 4.73 -1.11
N ASN A 184 -26.43 5.82 -1.48
CA ASN A 184 -26.56 6.38 -2.83
C ASN A 184 -25.81 5.57 -3.89
N LEU A 185 -24.70 4.91 -3.52
CA LEU A 185 -23.99 4.01 -4.43
C LEU A 185 -24.83 2.75 -4.72
N THR A 186 -25.39 2.11 -3.71
CA THR A 186 -26.27 0.94 -3.91
C THR A 186 -27.49 1.24 -4.76
N LYS A 187 -28.04 2.44 -4.70
CA LYS A 187 -29.17 2.87 -5.59
C LYS A 187 -28.77 3.11 -7.05
N ARG A 188 -27.50 3.34 -7.35
CA ARG A 188 -27.03 3.55 -8.74
C ARG A 188 -26.75 2.25 -9.50
N TYR A 189 -26.71 1.14 -8.81
CA TYR A 189 -26.41 -0.19 -9.37
C TYR A 189 -27.63 -1.15 -9.30
N GLN A 190 -28.79 -0.66 -8.90
CA GLN A 190 -30.10 -1.28 -9.09
C GLN A 190 -30.87 -0.58 -10.24
#